data_452608013ff8e4ae0dc71d31b112078f
#
_entry.id   452608013ff8e4ae0dc71d31b112078f
#
_cell.length_a   1.000
_cell.length_b   1.000
_cell.length_c   1.000
_cell.angle_alpha   90.00
_cell.angle_beta   90.00
_cell.angle_gamma   90.00
#
_symmetry.space_group_name_H-M   'P 1'
#
loop_
_entity.id
_entity.type
_entity.pdbx_description
1 polymer ?
#
loop_
_entity_poly.entity_id
_entity_poly.type
_entity_poly.pdbx_seq_one_letter_code
_entity_poly.pdbx_strand_id
1 'polypeptide(L)'
;MIIDGKKIAEGLREKLKKKIIEFKSNLKIAPGLSVILVGEDPASQIYVKNKIKYSKEIGIDSEVIRYPENIQEKIVLDKIIELNKNQKVSGILVQLPLPKHIDKQKVIETILPEKDVDGFHPINVGNLSSGYDSKIPCTPLGCLILLKEVEKNLSGKHVVIIGRSNLNGKPMAQLLLRENCTVTITHSKTKDLKSECNKADIIIAAVGKPKLVKGDWVKKNAIVIDVGINKTTDGIVGDVDFNEVSKIAKAITPVPGGVGPMTIACLLRNTVECFKRANS
;
A
#
# COMPACT_ATOMS: atom_id res chain seq x y z
N MET A 1 17.82 11.17 -9.39
CA MET A 1 17.62 9.75 -9.76
C MET A 1 16.13 9.42 -9.81
N ILE A 2 15.66 8.60 -10.76
CA ILE A 2 14.29 8.09 -10.79
C ILE A 2 14.24 6.76 -10.03
N ILE A 3 13.26 6.61 -9.11
CA ILE A 3 13.05 5.38 -8.36
C ILE A 3 12.08 4.50 -9.14
N ASP A 4 12.61 3.49 -9.84
CA ASP A 4 11.80 2.59 -10.67
C ASP A 4 11.06 1.55 -9.82
N GLY A 5 9.82 1.90 -9.45
CA GLY A 5 8.98 1.02 -8.64
C GLY A 5 8.53 -0.24 -9.39
N LYS A 6 8.45 -0.24 -10.71
CA LYS A 6 8.13 -1.44 -11.51
C LYS A 6 9.23 -2.49 -11.36
N LYS A 7 10.48 -2.09 -11.57
CA LYS A 7 11.65 -2.98 -11.44
C LYS A 7 11.80 -3.54 -10.02
N ILE A 8 11.63 -2.68 -9.00
CA ILE A 8 11.72 -3.10 -7.59
C ILE A 8 10.59 -4.07 -7.23
N ALA A 9 9.36 -3.80 -7.68
CA ALA A 9 8.21 -4.68 -7.48
C ALA A 9 8.41 -6.04 -8.17
N GLU A 10 8.97 -6.07 -9.37
CA GLU A 10 9.33 -7.30 -10.08
C GLU A 10 10.34 -8.13 -9.29
N GLY A 11 11.42 -7.50 -8.83
CA GLY A 11 12.41 -8.19 -7.98
C GLY A 11 11.82 -8.75 -6.68
N LEU A 12 10.85 -8.05 -6.07
CA LEU A 12 10.14 -8.55 -4.90
C LEU A 12 9.25 -9.76 -5.26
N ARG A 13 8.52 -9.71 -6.37
CA ARG A 13 7.69 -10.85 -6.83
C ARG A 13 8.53 -12.09 -7.12
N GLU A 14 9.68 -11.95 -7.77
CA GLU A 14 10.59 -13.08 -8.03
C GLU A 14 11.10 -13.73 -6.72
N LYS A 15 11.42 -12.94 -5.70
CA LYS A 15 11.77 -13.46 -4.37
C LYS A 15 10.62 -14.23 -3.73
N LEU A 16 9.39 -13.71 -3.85
CA LEU A 16 8.19 -14.37 -3.32
C LEU A 16 7.88 -15.68 -4.07
N LYS A 17 8.03 -15.69 -5.40
CA LYS A 17 7.85 -16.89 -6.22
C LYS A 17 8.75 -18.04 -5.76
N LYS A 18 10.03 -17.76 -5.49
CA LYS A 18 10.96 -18.77 -4.96
C LYS A 18 10.48 -19.34 -3.63
N LYS A 19 10.06 -18.49 -2.68
CA LYS A 19 9.50 -18.94 -1.38
C LYS A 19 8.24 -19.80 -1.55
N ILE A 20 7.35 -19.44 -2.49
CA ILE A 20 6.13 -20.23 -2.74
C ILE A 20 6.46 -21.60 -3.34
N ILE A 21 7.47 -21.70 -4.20
CA ILE A 21 7.96 -22.98 -4.71
C ILE A 21 8.45 -23.86 -3.56
N GLU A 22 9.21 -23.30 -2.61
CA GLU A 22 9.67 -24.00 -1.40
C GLU A 22 8.48 -24.48 -0.54
N PHE A 23 7.47 -23.65 -0.33
CA PHE A 23 6.26 -24.05 0.40
C PHE A 23 5.52 -25.19 -0.31
N LYS A 24 5.33 -25.11 -1.63
CA LYS A 24 4.69 -26.16 -2.41
C LYS A 24 5.47 -27.47 -2.35
N SER A 25 6.78 -27.40 -2.35
CA SER A 25 7.64 -28.61 -2.22
C SER A 25 7.51 -29.26 -0.84
N ASN A 26 7.55 -28.45 0.23
CA ASN A 26 7.60 -28.95 1.60
C ASN A 26 6.22 -29.27 2.18
N LEU A 27 5.26 -28.37 1.99
CA LEU A 27 3.93 -28.46 2.61
C LEU A 27 2.85 -29.02 1.67
N LYS A 28 3.14 -29.14 0.37
CA LYS A 28 2.18 -29.56 -0.70
C LYS A 28 0.97 -28.65 -0.86
N ILE A 29 1.03 -27.42 -0.29
CA ILE A 29 -0.02 -26.40 -0.37
C ILE A 29 0.58 -25.05 -0.78
N ALA A 30 -0.27 -24.16 -1.27
CA ALA A 30 0.10 -22.81 -1.68
C ALA A 30 -0.65 -21.75 -0.87
N PRO A 31 -0.11 -20.53 -0.76
CA PRO A 31 -0.87 -19.41 -0.22
C PRO A 31 -2.15 -19.15 -1.01
N GLY A 32 -3.26 -18.89 -0.32
CA GLY A 32 -4.55 -18.56 -0.92
C GLY A 32 -4.90 -17.08 -0.69
N LEU A 33 -5.40 -16.40 -1.74
CA LEU A 33 -5.88 -15.01 -1.67
C LEU A 33 -7.30 -14.91 -2.22
N SER A 34 -8.24 -14.49 -1.38
CA SER A 34 -9.61 -14.18 -1.81
C SER A 34 -9.80 -12.67 -1.89
N VAL A 35 -10.24 -12.19 -3.04
CA VAL A 35 -10.49 -10.76 -3.31
C VAL A 35 -11.99 -10.56 -3.50
N ILE A 36 -12.61 -9.72 -2.67
CA ILE A 36 -14.00 -9.32 -2.80
C ILE A 36 -14.05 -7.97 -3.53
N LEU A 37 -14.85 -7.90 -4.59
CA LEU A 37 -15.10 -6.69 -5.36
C LEU A 37 -16.60 -6.42 -5.42
N VAL A 38 -17.02 -5.24 -4.98
CA VAL A 38 -18.42 -4.80 -5.00
C VAL A 38 -18.57 -3.63 -5.98
N GLY A 39 -19.47 -3.78 -6.94
CA GLY A 39 -19.74 -2.77 -7.96
C GLY A 39 -18.78 -2.79 -9.15
N GLU A 40 -18.91 -1.81 -10.01
CA GLU A 40 -18.30 -1.76 -11.35
C GLU A 40 -17.30 -0.59 -11.51
N ASP A 41 -16.74 -0.04 -10.43
CA ASP A 41 -15.75 1.06 -10.52
C ASP A 41 -14.57 0.66 -11.42
N PRO A 42 -14.32 1.39 -12.53
CA PRO A 42 -13.32 1.01 -13.52
C PRO A 42 -11.89 0.95 -12.95
N ALA A 43 -11.56 1.80 -11.99
CA ALA A 43 -10.24 1.80 -11.37
C ALA A 43 -10.06 0.54 -10.51
N SER A 44 -11.07 0.19 -9.72
CA SER A 44 -11.09 -1.05 -8.91
C SER A 44 -10.96 -2.30 -9.77
N GLN A 45 -11.66 -2.36 -10.91
CA GLN A 45 -11.56 -3.48 -11.87
C GLN A 45 -10.12 -3.68 -12.36
N ILE A 46 -9.45 -2.60 -12.77
CA ILE A 46 -8.06 -2.65 -13.25
C ILE A 46 -7.11 -3.12 -12.12
N TYR A 47 -7.27 -2.56 -10.90
CA TYR A 47 -6.45 -2.95 -9.76
C TYR A 47 -6.64 -4.42 -9.39
N VAL A 48 -7.88 -4.90 -9.31
CA VAL A 48 -8.19 -6.32 -9.02
C VAL A 48 -7.63 -7.23 -10.10
N LYS A 49 -7.81 -6.89 -11.40
CA LYS A 49 -7.24 -7.65 -12.51
C LYS A 49 -5.73 -7.82 -12.37
N ASN A 50 -5.01 -6.74 -12.05
CA ASN A 50 -3.56 -6.78 -11.87
C ASN A 50 -3.14 -7.57 -10.61
N LYS A 51 -3.87 -7.44 -9.50
CA LYS A 51 -3.63 -8.22 -8.28
C LYS A 51 -3.71 -9.72 -8.58
N ILE A 52 -4.78 -10.17 -9.23
CA ILE A 52 -4.97 -11.58 -9.60
C ILE A 52 -3.92 -12.06 -10.59
N LYS A 53 -3.62 -11.26 -11.63
CA LYS A 53 -2.58 -11.60 -12.60
C LYS A 53 -1.26 -11.89 -11.88
N TYR A 54 -0.77 -10.96 -11.08
CA TYR A 54 0.52 -11.12 -10.39
C TYR A 54 0.48 -12.19 -9.28
N SER A 55 -0.67 -12.43 -8.63
CA SER A 55 -0.84 -13.55 -7.70
C SER A 55 -0.59 -14.88 -8.40
N LYS A 56 -1.24 -15.10 -9.55
CA LYS A 56 -1.09 -16.32 -10.33
C LYS A 56 0.34 -16.50 -10.87
N GLU A 57 0.98 -15.43 -11.35
CA GLU A 57 2.34 -15.47 -11.87
C GLU A 57 3.37 -15.98 -10.85
N ILE A 58 3.15 -15.69 -9.56
CA ILE A 58 4.07 -16.14 -8.50
C ILE A 58 3.60 -17.42 -7.81
N GLY A 59 2.43 -17.95 -8.18
CA GLY A 59 1.92 -19.24 -7.69
C GLY A 59 1.03 -19.17 -6.45
N ILE A 60 0.46 -18.00 -6.14
CA ILE A 60 -0.63 -17.85 -5.15
C ILE A 60 -1.94 -18.31 -5.78
N ASP A 61 -2.70 -19.15 -5.09
CA ASP A 61 -4.04 -19.54 -5.47
C ASP A 61 -4.99 -18.36 -5.17
N SER A 62 -5.50 -17.72 -6.22
CA SER A 62 -6.28 -16.50 -6.07
C SER A 62 -7.62 -16.56 -6.77
N GLU A 63 -8.65 -16.05 -6.09
CA GLU A 63 -10.01 -15.93 -6.59
C GLU A 63 -10.54 -14.51 -6.47
N VAL A 64 -11.55 -14.18 -7.28
CA VAL A 64 -12.30 -12.94 -7.17
C VAL A 64 -13.77 -13.24 -6.98
N ILE A 65 -14.33 -12.76 -5.89
CA ILE A 65 -15.73 -12.82 -5.56
C ILE A 65 -16.35 -11.47 -5.93
N ARG A 66 -17.24 -11.48 -6.91
CA ARG A 66 -17.86 -10.27 -7.45
C ARG A 66 -19.29 -10.15 -6.97
N TYR A 67 -19.62 -8.95 -6.50
CA TYR A 67 -20.98 -8.59 -6.13
C TYR A 67 -21.44 -7.35 -6.88
N PRO A 68 -22.73 -7.27 -7.22
CA PRO A 68 -23.31 -6.07 -7.80
C PRO A 68 -23.30 -4.92 -6.78
N GLU A 69 -23.36 -3.68 -7.27
CA GLU A 69 -23.30 -2.48 -6.43
C GLU A 69 -24.37 -2.44 -5.34
N ASN A 70 -25.56 -2.98 -5.62
CA ASN A 70 -26.72 -2.97 -4.71
C ASN A 70 -26.76 -4.16 -3.74
N ILE A 71 -25.69 -4.97 -3.64
CA ILE A 71 -25.63 -6.10 -2.71
C ILE A 71 -25.84 -5.65 -1.27
N GLN A 72 -26.58 -6.41 -0.47
CA GLN A 72 -26.75 -6.13 0.95
C GLN A 72 -25.43 -6.31 1.73
N GLU A 73 -25.13 -5.39 2.65
CA GLU A 73 -23.95 -5.45 3.54
C GLU A 73 -23.80 -6.83 4.20
N LYS A 74 -24.91 -7.38 4.71
CA LYS A 74 -24.92 -8.67 5.39
C LYS A 74 -24.30 -9.79 4.54
N ILE A 75 -24.59 -9.84 3.23
CA ILE A 75 -24.06 -10.89 2.35
C ILE A 75 -22.54 -10.78 2.22
N VAL A 76 -22.00 -9.56 2.14
CA VAL A 76 -20.55 -9.32 2.12
C VAL A 76 -19.91 -9.77 3.44
N LEU A 77 -20.50 -9.41 4.57
CA LEU A 77 -19.99 -9.81 5.90
C LEU A 77 -20.06 -11.33 6.10
N ASP A 78 -21.17 -11.96 5.73
CA ASP A 78 -21.32 -13.43 5.83
C ASP A 78 -20.25 -14.14 4.98
N LYS A 79 -19.94 -13.60 3.78
CA LYS A 79 -18.88 -14.15 2.93
C LYS A 79 -17.50 -14.00 3.57
N ILE A 80 -17.20 -12.88 4.19
CA ILE A 80 -15.94 -12.70 4.92
C ILE A 80 -15.83 -13.69 6.07
N ILE A 81 -16.91 -13.92 6.82
CA ILE A 81 -16.95 -14.93 7.92
C ILE A 81 -16.70 -16.34 7.38
N GLU A 82 -17.25 -16.69 6.21
CA GLU A 82 -16.96 -17.96 5.55
C GLU A 82 -15.49 -18.09 5.19
N LEU A 83 -14.90 -17.04 4.54
CA LEU A 83 -13.49 -17.02 4.16
C LEU A 83 -12.54 -17.05 5.37
N ASN A 84 -12.93 -16.44 6.49
CA ASN A 84 -12.18 -16.51 7.75
C ASN A 84 -12.01 -17.95 8.23
N LYS A 85 -13.04 -18.79 8.08
CA LYS A 85 -13.03 -20.20 8.49
C LYS A 85 -12.31 -21.11 7.50
N ASN A 86 -12.14 -20.67 6.26
CA ASN A 86 -11.52 -21.49 5.20
C ASN A 86 -9.99 -21.52 5.37
N GLN A 87 -9.44 -22.68 5.72
CA GLN A 87 -8.00 -22.88 5.91
C GLN A 87 -7.18 -22.71 4.62
N LYS A 88 -7.80 -22.87 3.43
CA LYS A 88 -7.12 -22.62 2.15
C LYS A 88 -6.93 -21.14 1.86
N VAL A 89 -7.66 -20.24 2.53
CA VAL A 89 -7.57 -18.80 2.37
C VAL A 89 -6.60 -18.25 3.40
N SER A 90 -5.42 -17.84 2.96
CA SER A 90 -4.39 -17.23 3.79
C SER A 90 -4.60 -15.72 3.96
N GLY A 91 -5.22 -15.08 2.97
CA GLY A 91 -5.47 -13.65 2.99
C GLY A 91 -6.79 -13.27 2.35
N ILE A 92 -7.43 -12.25 2.91
CA ILE A 92 -8.70 -11.69 2.44
C ILE A 92 -8.47 -10.22 2.12
N LEU A 93 -8.92 -9.80 0.95
CA LEU A 93 -8.91 -8.42 0.49
C LEU A 93 -10.33 -8.01 0.12
N VAL A 94 -10.82 -6.91 0.65
CA VAL A 94 -12.03 -6.25 0.14
C VAL A 94 -11.63 -4.97 -0.57
N GLN A 95 -11.84 -4.94 -1.88
CA GLN A 95 -11.40 -3.82 -2.71
C GLN A 95 -12.18 -2.55 -2.39
N LEU A 96 -11.47 -1.51 -1.99
CA LEU A 96 -12.02 -0.16 -1.76
C LEU A 96 -11.97 0.67 -3.06
N PRO A 97 -12.89 1.62 -3.25
CA PRO A 97 -14.00 2.00 -2.35
C PRO A 97 -15.16 1.00 -2.38
N LEU A 98 -15.97 1.00 -1.33
CA LEU A 98 -17.24 0.27 -1.25
C LEU A 98 -18.41 1.22 -1.53
N PRO A 99 -19.58 0.72 -1.99
CA PRO A 99 -20.83 1.48 -2.05
C PRO A 99 -21.19 2.09 -0.70
N LYS A 100 -21.84 3.26 -0.69
CA LYS A 100 -22.11 4.06 0.53
C LYS A 100 -22.95 3.34 1.61
N HIS A 101 -23.78 2.38 1.22
CA HIS A 101 -24.63 1.62 2.13
C HIS A 101 -23.90 0.46 2.83
N ILE A 102 -22.66 0.18 2.45
CA ILE A 102 -21.81 -0.84 3.10
C ILE A 102 -20.81 -0.12 4.00
N ASP A 103 -20.88 -0.42 5.30
CA ASP A 103 -19.97 0.15 6.30
C ASP A 103 -18.56 -0.43 6.12
N LYS A 104 -17.65 0.40 5.60
CA LYS A 104 -16.25 0.02 5.41
C LYS A 104 -15.58 -0.46 6.69
N GLN A 105 -15.91 0.15 7.85
CA GLN A 105 -15.27 -0.19 9.10
C GLN A 105 -15.68 -1.57 9.56
N LYS A 106 -16.99 -1.90 9.49
CA LYS A 106 -17.49 -3.25 9.79
C LYS A 106 -16.84 -4.31 8.89
N VAL A 107 -16.72 -4.01 7.59
CA VAL A 107 -16.06 -4.91 6.62
C VAL A 107 -14.62 -5.19 7.03
N ILE A 108 -13.85 -4.17 7.37
CA ILE A 108 -12.45 -4.30 7.80
C ILE A 108 -12.37 -5.11 9.11
N GLU A 109 -13.22 -4.82 10.09
CA GLU A 109 -13.22 -5.49 11.40
C GLU A 109 -13.75 -6.93 11.35
N THR A 110 -14.50 -7.30 10.30
CA THR A 110 -14.97 -8.68 10.11
C THR A 110 -13.87 -9.59 9.57
N ILE A 111 -12.85 -9.06 8.89
CA ILE A 111 -11.69 -9.85 8.47
C ILE A 111 -10.86 -10.19 9.72
N LEU A 112 -10.45 -11.45 9.87
CA LEU A 112 -9.53 -11.81 10.95
C LEU A 112 -8.19 -11.10 10.80
N PRO A 113 -7.60 -10.52 11.86
CA PRO A 113 -6.33 -9.78 11.79
C PRO A 113 -5.20 -10.55 11.12
N GLU A 114 -5.14 -11.87 11.31
CA GLU A 114 -4.15 -12.75 10.71
C GLU A 114 -4.35 -12.96 9.20
N LYS A 115 -5.57 -12.72 8.67
CA LYS A 115 -5.91 -12.80 7.24
C LYS A 115 -6.06 -11.43 6.57
N ASP A 116 -5.92 -10.33 7.33
CA ASP A 116 -5.95 -8.96 6.81
C ASP A 116 -4.67 -8.65 6.03
N VAL A 117 -4.69 -8.87 4.73
CA VAL A 117 -3.52 -8.63 3.87
C VAL A 117 -3.31 -7.16 3.51
N ASP A 118 -4.32 -6.31 3.69
CA ASP A 118 -4.19 -4.87 3.50
C ASP A 118 -3.60 -4.15 4.73
N GLY A 119 -3.65 -4.79 5.93
CA GLY A 119 -3.13 -4.22 7.18
C GLY A 119 -4.00 -3.10 7.76
N PHE A 120 -5.31 -3.11 7.48
CA PHE A 120 -6.23 -2.05 7.92
C PHE A 120 -7.01 -2.39 9.19
N HIS A 121 -7.00 -3.65 9.62
CA HIS A 121 -7.70 -4.07 10.82
C HIS A 121 -7.15 -3.31 12.05
N PRO A 122 -8.02 -2.81 12.97
CA PRO A 122 -7.57 -2.03 14.13
C PRO A 122 -6.49 -2.70 14.96
N ILE A 123 -6.50 -4.02 15.12
CA ILE A 123 -5.44 -4.78 15.80
C ILE A 123 -4.10 -4.63 15.08
N ASN A 124 -4.06 -4.77 13.74
CA ASN A 124 -2.83 -4.59 12.97
C ASN A 124 -2.33 -3.14 13.04
N VAL A 125 -3.24 -2.17 12.98
CA VAL A 125 -2.91 -0.74 13.12
C VAL A 125 -2.36 -0.44 14.52
N GLY A 126 -2.98 -0.98 15.57
CA GLY A 126 -2.52 -0.85 16.97
C GLY A 126 -1.15 -1.46 17.17
N ASN A 127 -0.93 -2.68 16.68
CA ASN A 127 0.35 -3.37 16.74
C ASN A 127 1.44 -2.59 16.00
N LEU A 128 1.15 -2.07 14.80
CA LEU A 128 2.09 -1.22 14.06
C LEU A 128 2.48 0.00 14.87
N SER A 129 1.53 0.70 15.48
CA SER A 129 1.74 1.89 16.28
C SER A 129 2.55 1.60 17.55
N SER A 130 2.31 0.46 18.19
CA SER A 130 2.98 0.04 19.43
C SER A 130 4.31 -0.66 19.21
N GLY A 131 4.77 -0.82 17.96
CA GLY A 131 6.04 -1.47 17.65
C GLY A 131 5.99 -2.99 17.59
N TYR A 132 4.82 -3.60 17.78
CA TYR A 132 4.65 -5.05 17.67
C TYR A 132 4.64 -5.54 16.23
N ASP A 133 4.80 -6.85 16.06
CA ASP A 133 4.67 -7.47 14.75
C ASP A 133 3.22 -7.39 14.24
N SER A 134 3.05 -6.95 12.99
CA SER A 134 1.75 -6.66 12.41
C SER A 134 1.74 -6.82 10.90
N LYS A 135 0.55 -6.91 10.32
CA LYS A 135 0.40 -6.68 8.88
C LYS A 135 0.50 -5.18 8.62
N ILE A 136 1.41 -4.82 7.73
CA ILE A 136 1.67 -3.40 7.40
C ILE A 136 0.84 -3.04 6.16
N PRO A 137 0.16 -1.89 6.15
CA PRO A 137 -0.55 -1.43 4.96
C PRO A 137 0.35 -1.43 3.71
N CYS A 138 -0.19 -1.98 2.61
CA CYS A 138 0.60 -2.32 1.42
C CYS A 138 1.31 -1.12 0.80
N THR A 139 0.62 0.03 0.68
CA THR A 139 1.20 1.24 0.09
C THR A 139 2.30 1.85 0.95
N PRO A 140 2.11 2.09 2.26
CA PRO A 140 3.18 2.51 3.17
C PRO A 140 4.39 1.57 3.16
N LEU A 141 4.17 0.26 3.18
CA LEU A 141 5.25 -0.72 3.10
C LEU A 141 6.03 -0.60 1.79
N GLY A 142 5.32 -0.42 0.67
CA GLY A 142 5.92 -0.16 -0.64
C GLY A 142 6.77 1.11 -0.64
N CYS A 143 6.27 2.20 -0.05
CA CYS A 143 7.02 3.45 0.08
C CYS A 143 8.29 3.27 0.89
N LEU A 144 8.24 2.54 2.01
CA LEU A 144 9.42 2.26 2.83
C LEU A 144 10.47 1.45 2.06
N ILE A 145 10.05 0.43 1.30
CA ILE A 145 10.96 -0.36 0.46
C ILE A 145 11.62 0.53 -0.58
N LEU A 146 10.86 1.40 -1.28
CA LEU A 146 11.40 2.34 -2.26
C LEU A 146 12.40 3.32 -1.65
N LEU A 147 12.12 3.84 -0.44
CA LEU A 147 13.06 4.68 0.30
C LEU A 147 14.37 3.96 0.59
N LYS A 148 14.30 2.71 1.07
CA LYS A 148 15.48 1.91 1.42
C LYS A 148 16.34 1.48 0.22
N GLU A 149 15.81 1.52 -0.98
CA GLU A 149 16.61 1.33 -2.22
C GLU A 149 17.51 2.54 -2.50
N VAL A 150 17.13 3.73 -2.04
CA VAL A 150 17.88 4.99 -2.24
C VAL A 150 18.76 5.33 -1.06
N GLU A 151 18.22 5.09 0.14
CA GLU A 151 18.86 5.44 1.41
C GLU A 151 18.63 4.32 2.41
N LYS A 152 19.66 3.52 2.64
CA LYS A 152 19.58 2.34 3.52
C LYS A 152 19.40 2.72 4.99
N ASN A 153 20.01 3.82 5.41
CA ASN A 153 19.90 4.34 6.78
C ASN A 153 19.04 5.61 6.79
N LEU A 154 17.84 5.48 7.34
CA LEU A 154 16.89 6.59 7.48
C LEU A 154 16.98 7.29 8.86
N SER A 155 17.78 6.77 9.78
CA SER A 155 17.91 7.32 11.14
C SER A 155 18.32 8.79 11.12
N GLY A 156 17.62 9.61 11.91
CA GLY A 156 17.85 11.05 12.02
C GLY A 156 17.30 11.88 10.86
N LYS A 157 16.75 11.27 9.79
CA LYS A 157 16.15 12.04 8.68
C LYS A 157 14.87 12.73 9.12
N HIS A 158 14.69 13.98 8.70
CA HIS A 158 13.42 14.68 8.84
C HIS A 158 12.50 14.34 7.66
N VAL A 159 11.35 13.76 7.99
CA VAL A 159 10.36 13.35 6.99
C VAL A 159 9.09 14.17 7.12
N VAL A 160 8.63 14.73 6.02
CA VAL A 160 7.32 15.38 5.93
C VAL A 160 6.37 14.51 5.13
N ILE A 161 5.26 14.14 5.77
CA ILE A 161 4.18 13.36 5.15
C ILE A 161 3.02 14.32 4.88
N ILE A 162 2.67 14.47 3.61
CA ILE A 162 1.52 15.27 3.17
C ILE A 162 0.32 14.33 3.05
N GLY A 163 -0.58 14.42 4.02
CA GLY A 163 -1.75 13.55 4.16
C GLY A 163 -1.76 12.77 5.48
N ARG A 164 -2.97 12.54 6.04
CA ARG A 164 -3.18 11.86 7.34
C ARG A 164 -4.27 10.79 7.30
N SER A 165 -4.43 10.14 6.16
CA SER A 165 -5.39 9.05 6.02
C SER A 165 -4.97 7.83 6.85
N ASN A 166 -5.96 7.03 7.27
CA ASN A 166 -5.71 5.75 7.95
C ASN A 166 -5.06 4.72 7.00
N LEU A 167 -5.19 4.93 5.67
CA LEU A 167 -4.67 4.00 4.67
C LEU A 167 -3.19 4.26 4.35
N ASN A 168 -2.74 5.53 4.40
CA ASN A 168 -1.40 5.92 3.95
C ASN A 168 -0.65 6.77 4.99
N GLY A 169 -1.09 8.00 5.26
CA GLY A 169 -0.30 8.95 6.02
C GLY A 169 0.04 8.51 7.44
N LYS A 170 -0.96 8.05 8.22
CA LYS A 170 -0.74 7.56 9.58
C LYS A 170 0.16 6.32 9.64
N PRO A 171 -0.11 5.22 8.89
CA PRO A 171 0.78 4.07 8.93
C PRO A 171 2.18 4.37 8.37
N MET A 172 2.31 5.28 7.40
CA MET A 172 3.63 5.72 6.93
C MET A 172 4.44 6.40 8.03
N ALA A 173 3.78 7.24 8.85
CA ALA A 173 4.44 7.89 9.99
C ALA A 173 4.95 6.85 11.00
N GLN A 174 4.14 5.85 11.35
CA GLN A 174 4.56 4.78 12.27
C GLN A 174 5.75 3.99 11.73
N LEU A 175 5.76 3.67 10.43
CA LEU A 175 6.91 3.00 9.82
C LEU A 175 8.20 3.84 9.89
N LEU A 176 8.11 5.13 9.61
CA LEU A 176 9.27 6.01 9.61
C LEU A 176 9.78 6.30 11.03
N LEU A 177 8.89 6.37 12.03
CA LEU A 177 9.29 6.41 13.44
C LEU A 177 10.08 5.16 13.84
N ARG A 178 9.68 3.98 13.37
CA ARG A 178 10.43 2.72 13.59
C ARG A 178 11.81 2.73 12.93
N GLU A 179 12.00 3.54 11.89
CA GLU A 179 13.30 3.75 11.22
C GLU A 179 14.10 4.89 11.86
N ASN A 180 13.68 5.38 13.04
CA ASN A 180 14.29 6.48 13.78
C ASN A 180 14.28 7.83 13.03
N CYS A 181 13.27 8.06 12.19
CA CYS A 181 13.08 9.36 11.56
C CYS A 181 12.39 10.35 12.50
N THR A 182 12.65 11.65 12.32
CA THR A 182 11.80 12.73 12.83
C THR A 182 10.67 12.96 11.83
N VAL A 183 9.41 12.79 12.25
CA VAL A 183 8.26 12.78 11.34
C VAL A 183 7.32 13.95 11.61
N THR A 184 7.04 14.73 10.58
CA THR A 184 6.01 15.77 10.57
C THR A 184 4.86 15.32 9.67
N ILE A 185 3.63 15.21 10.21
CA ILE A 185 2.42 14.94 9.42
C ILE A 185 1.73 16.27 9.12
N THR A 186 1.50 16.55 7.84
CA THR A 186 0.82 17.74 7.37
C THR A 186 -0.53 17.39 6.72
N HIS A 187 -1.43 18.37 6.64
CA HIS A 187 -2.78 18.16 6.14
C HIS A 187 -3.41 19.49 5.68
N SER A 188 -4.64 19.49 5.21
CA SER A 188 -5.37 20.67 4.69
C SER A 188 -5.54 21.82 5.68
N LYS A 189 -5.24 21.63 6.96
CA LYS A 189 -5.26 22.69 8.00
C LYS A 189 -3.87 23.14 8.43
N THR A 190 -2.80 22.59 7.84
CA THR A 190 -1.43 23.06 8.06
C THR A 190 -1.30 24.46 7.46
N LYS A 191 -0.82 25.43 8.25
CA LYS A 191 -0.78 26.85 7.86
C LYS A 191 0.20 27.11 6.73
N ASP A 192 1.44 26.65 6.85
CA ASP A 192 2.49 26.84 5.86
C ASP A 192 3.10 25.50 5.45
N LEU A 193 2.39 24.82 4.53
CA LEU A 193 2.80 23.52 4.03
C LEU A 193 4.14 23.58 3.27
N LYS A 194 4.37 24.68 2.52
CA LYS A 194 5.60 24.88 1.77
C LYS A 194 6.81 24.96 2.71
N SER A 195 6.72 25.74 3.76
CA SER A 195 7.80 25.88 4.75
C SER A 195 8.12 24.54 5.42
N GLU A 196 7.10 23.73 5.76
CA GLU A 196 7.35 22.39 6.31
C GLU A 196 8.07 21.48 5.29
N CYS A 197 7.65 21.47 4.04
CA CYS A 197 8.28 20.67 2.99
C CYS A 197 9.75 21.07 2.75
N ASN A 198 10.07 22.37 2.80
CA ASN A 198 11.43 22.87 2.59
C ASN A 198 12.45 22.43 3.65
N LYS A 199 11.99 22.00 4.83
CA LYS A 199 12.86 21.46 5.90
C LYS A 199 13.15 19.98 5.71
N ALA A 200 12.37 19.27 4.89
CA ALA A 200 12.35 17.82 4.82
C ALA A 200 13.54 17.23 4.03
N ASP A 201 14.17 16.20 4.57
CA ASP A 201 15.10 15.34 3.85
C ASP A 201 14.33 14.33 2.96
N ILE A 202 13.10 13.99 3.38
CA ILE A 202 12.21 13.09 2.68
C ILE A 202 10.79 13.67 2.68
N ILE A 203 10.15 13.68 1.50
CA ILE A 203 8.74 14.08 1.34
C ILE A 203 7.92 12.87 0.85
N ILE A 204 6.80 12.58 1.55
CA ILE A 204 5.82 11.60 1.13
C ILE A 204 4.52 12.34 0.79
N ALA A 205 4.14 12.40 -0.48
CA ALA A 205 2.91 13.07 -0.92
C ALA A 205 1.78 12.05 -1.13
N ALA A 206 0.68 12.17 -0.35
CA ALA A 206 -0.43 11.21 -0.34
C ALA A 206 -1.78 11.89 -0.06
N VAL A 207 -2.18 12.85 -0.89
CA VAL A 207 -3.39 13.67 -0.70
C VAL A 207 -4.38 13.62 -1.86
N GLY A 208 -4.00 13.04 -3.01
CA GLY A 208 -4.86 12.97 -4.19
C GLY A 208 -5.13 14.36 -4.81
N LYS A 209 -4.13 15.23 -4.83
CA LYS A 209 -4.18 16.56 -5.45
C LYS A 209 -3.12 16.67 -6.53
N PRO A 210 -3.51 16.80 -7.81
CA PRO A 210 -2.58 16.81 -8.93
C PRO A 210 -1.53 17.89 -8.79
N LYS A 211 -0.24 17.53 -8.89
CA LYS A 211 0.91 18.45 -8.93
C LYS A 211 0.92 19.50 -7.81
N LEU A 212 0.45 19.15 -6.61
CA LEU A 212 0.41 20.04 -5.46
C LEU A 212 1.81 20.48 -5.02
N VAL A 213 2.74 19.52 -4.94
CA VAL A 213 4.13 19.78 -4.49
C VAL A 213 4.94 20.29 -5.68
N LYS A 214 5.42 21.53 -5.57
CA LYS A 214 6.22 22.20 -6.58
C LYS A 214 7.71 22.11 -6.32
N GLY A 215 8.54 22.46 -7.30
CA GLY A 215 9.99 22.45 -7.17
C GLY A 215 10.50 23.32 -6.02
N ASP A 216 9.93 24.49 -5.86
CA ASP A 216 10.31 25.46 -4.79
C ASP A 216 9.85 25.05 -3.36
N TRP A 217 9.17 23.89 -3.23
CA TRP A 217 8.81 23.28 -1.94
C TRP A 217 9.82 22.23 -1.50
N VAL A 218 10.72 21.82 -2.38
CA VAL A 218 11.60 20.67 -2.15
C VAL A 218 13.01 21.12 -1.86
N LYS A 219 13.53 20.73 -0.70
CA LYS A 219 14.93 20.94 -0.32
C LYS A 219 15.86 20.25 -1.34
N LYS A 220 16.95 20.90 -1.71
CA LYS A 220 17.98 20.31 -2.58
C LYS A 220 18.44 18.96 -1.99
N ASN A 221 18.52 17.95 -2.83
CA ASN A 221 18.89 16.58 -2.47
C ASN A 221 17.87 15.84 -1.57
N ALA A 222 16.65 16.32 -1.40
CA ALA A 222 15.59 15.54 -0.74
C ALA A 222 15.18 14.33 -1.58
N ILE A 223 14.64 13.30 -0.91
CA ILE A 223 14.01 12.14 -1.56
C ILE A 223 12.50 12.37 -1.56
N VAL A 224 11.85 12.15 -2.70
CA VAL A 224 10.41 12.41 -2.86
C VAL A 224 9.68 11.13 -3.29
N ILE A 225 8.72 10.70 -2.48
CA ILE A 225 7.84 9.58 -2.78
C ILE A 225 6.44 10.12 -3.07
N ASP A 226 6.00 9.98 -4.30
CA ASP A 226 4.69 10.39 -4.76
C ASP A 226 3.73 9.19 -4.76
N VAL A 227 2.77 9.21 -3.84
CA VAL A 227 1.73 8.18 -3.68
C VAL A 227 0.47 8.54 -4.49
N GLY A 228 0.37 9.77 -4.94
CA GLY A 228 -0.81 10.28 -5.64
C GLY A 228 -1.07 9.54 -6.96
N ILE A 229 -2.35 9.31 -7.25
CA ILE A 229 -2.82 8.81 -8.55
C ILE A 229 -4.03 9.64 -8.94
N ASN A 230 -3.81 10.63 -9.79
CA ASN A 230 -4.84 11.57 -10.21
C ASN A 230 -5.09 11.42 -11.71
N LYS A 231 -6.34 11.21 -12.10
CA LYS A 231 -6.77 11.26 -13.51
C LYS A 231 -6.95 12.72 -13.92
N THR A 232 -6.28 13.13 -14.99
CA THR A 232 -6.43 14.45 -15.61
C THR A 232 -6.72 14.29 -17.09
N THR A 233 -7.00 15.37 -17.79
CA THR A 233 -7.13 15.40 -19.26
C THR A 233 -5.89 14.87 -19.96
N ASP A 234 -4.72 15.12 -19.39
CA ASP A 234 -3.41 14.74 -19.95
C ASP A 234 -2.93 13.36 -19.50
N GLY A 235 -3.79 12.59 -18.83
CA GLY A 235 -3.46 11.26 -18.34
C GLY A 235 -3.38 11.15 -16.81
N ILE A 236 -2.57 10.20 -16.33
CA ILE A 236 -2.39 9.96 -14.90
C ILE A 236 -1.17 10.73 -14.40
N VAL A 237 -1.38 11.55 -13.36
CA VAL A 237 -0.32 12.32 -12.71
C VAL A 237 -0.32 12.08 -11.18
N GLY A 238 0.80 12.37 -10.53
CA GLY A 238 0.93 12.31 -9.08
C GLY A 238 0.51 13.57 -8.36
N ASP A 239 0.75 13.60 -7.06
CA ASP A 239 0.59 14.76 -6.19
C ASP A 239 1.77 15.73 -6.29
N VAL A 240 2.86 15.31 -6.94
CA VAL A 240 4.10 16.07 -7.10
C VAL A 240 4.23 16.54 -8.55
N ASP A 241 4.69 17.77 -8.76
CA ASP A 241 5.11 18.24 -10.08
C ASP A 241 6.45 17.59 -10.46
N PHE A 242 6.34 16.44 -11.12
CA PHE A 242 7.50 15.62 -11.46
C PHE A 242 8.57 16.37 -12.27
N ASN A 243 8.12 17.22 -13.19
CA ASN A 243 9.03 17.94 -14.09
C ASN A 243 9.90 18.97 -13.36
N GLU A 244 9.33 19.64 -12.38
CA GLU A 244 10.06 20.60 -11.54
C GLU A 244 10.92 19.88 -10.51
N VAL A 245 10.31 18.96 -9.73
CA VAL A 245 10.94 18.33 -8.58
C VAL A 245 12.06 17.38 -8.97
N SER A 246 11.97 16.69 -10.12
CA SER A 246 13.02 15.78 -10.59
C SER A 246 14.37 16.47 -10.84
N LYS A 247 14.37 17.79 -11.06
CA LYS A 247 15.59 18.59 -11.27
C LYS A 247 16.30 18.95 -9.96
N ILE A 248 15.59 18.86 -8.81
CA ILE A 248 16.05 19.34 -7.50
C ILE A 248 16.29 18.18 -6.54
N ALA A 249 15.40 17.19 -6.54
CA ALA A 249 15.45 16.03 -5.66
C ALA A 249 16.65 15.11 -5.96
N LYS A 250 17.22 14.50 -4.92
CA LYS A 250 18.19 13.38 -5.05
C LYS A 250 17.54 12.21 -5.78
N ALA A 251 16.31 11.89 -5.40
CA ALA A 251 15.55 10.81 -5.99
C ALA A 251 14.03 11.08 -5.91
N ILE A 252 13.28 10.61 -6.90
CA ILE A 252 11.83 10.78 -6.97
C ILE A 252 11.17 9.56 -7.63
N THR A 253 9.98 9.18 -7.13
CA THR A 253 9.14 8.16 -7.79
C THR A 253 8.34 8.77 -8.93
N PRO A 254 8.26 8.13 -10.12
CA PRO A 254 7.37 8.56 -11.19
C PRO A 254 5.92 8.11 -10.93
N VAL A 255 4.96 8.84 -11.50
CA VAL A 255 3.56 8.42 -11.56
C VAL A 255 3.08 8.50 -13.03
N PRO A 256 2.70 7.36 -13.64
CA PRO A 256 2.70 5.98 -13.09
C PRO A 256 4.08 5.34 -13.04
N GLY A 257 4.20 4.23 -12.28
CA GLY A 257 5.38 3.38 -12.28
C GLY A 257 6.24 3.40 -11.00
N GLY A 258 5.90 4.28 -10.04
CA GLY A 258 6.54 4.34 -8.72
C GLY A 258 5.83 3.45 -7.68
N VAL A 259 5.00 4.06 -6.83
CA VAL A 259 4.37 3.40 -5.67
C VAL A 259 3.31 2.36 -6.06
N GLY A 260 2.52 2.60 -7.11
CA GLY A 260 1.42 1.70 -7.51
C GLY A 260 1.83 0.22 -7.70
N PRO A 261 2.88 -0.09 -8.48
CA PRO A 261 3.40 -1.45 -8.61
C PRO A 261 3.82 -2.07 -7.29
N MET A 262 4.41 -1.29 -6.38
CA MET A 262 4.83 -1.74 -5.06
C MET A 262 3.66 -2.10 -4.15
N THR A 263 2.54 -1.36 -4.24
CA THR A 263 1.32 -1.70 -3.47
C THR A 263 0.87 -3.12 -3.76
N ILE A 264 0.87 -3.54 -5.03
CA ILE A 264 0.49 -4.90 -5.41
C ILE A 264 1.54 -5.91 -4.91
N ALA A 265 2.82 -5.65 -5.11
CA ALA A 265 3.88 -6.55 -4.65
C ALA A 265 3.87 -6.74 -3.12
N CYS A 266 3.56 -5.69 -2.35
CA CYS A 266 3.43 -5.76 -0.90
C CYS A 266 2.17 -6.52 -0.45
N LEU A 267 1.06 -6.43 -1.19
CA LEU A 267 -0.12 -7.27 -0.97
C LEU A 267 0.24 -8.77 -1.07
N LEU A 268 0.95 -9.13 -2.13
CA LEU A 268 1.40 -10.51 -2.34
C LEU A 268 2.37 -10.95 -1.23
N ARG A 269 3.26 -10.06 -0.80
CA ARG A 269 4.14 -10.30 0.36
C ARG A 269 3.33 -10.55 1.63
N ASN A 270 2.35 -9.71 1.93
CA ASN A 270 1.50 -9.89 3.12
C ASN A 270 0.74 -11.22 3.04
N THR A 271 0.23 -11.62 1.87
CA THR A 271 -0.44 -12.92 1.68
C THR A 271 0.51 -14.09 1.98
N VAL A 272 1.74 -14.03 1.50
CA VAL A 272 2.77 -15.05 1.76
C VAL A 272 3.16 -15.09 3.25
N GLU A 273 3.24 -13.94 3.92
CA GLU A 273 3.52 -13.89 5.37
C GLU A 273 2.34 -14.40 6.21
N CYS A 274 1.07 -14.14 5.80
CA CYS A 274 -0.10 -14.74 6.42
C CYS A 274 -0.06 -16.27 6.33
N PHE A 275 0.22 -16.80 5.14
CA PHE A 275 0.37 -18.24 4.91
C PHE A 275 1.46 -18.85 5.78
N LYS A 276 2.65 -18.22 5.80
CA LYS A 276 3.79 -18.70 6.61
C LYS A 276 3.40 -18.81 8.07
N ARG A 277 2.78 -17.77 8.67
CA ARG A 277 2.40 -17.77 10.09
C ARG A 277 1.33 -18.80 10.43
N ALA A 278 0.43 -19.08 9.52
CA ALA A 278 -0.60 -20.10 9.74
C ALA A 278 -0.07 -21.54 9.65
N ASN A 279 1.17 -21.74 9.13
CA ASN A 279 1.80 -23.05 8.93
C ASN A 279 3.17 -23.19 9.62
N SER A 280 3.47 -22.30 10.58
CA SER A 280 4.72 -22.33 11.37
C SER A 280 4.54 -23.07 12.68
#